data_22f0ff5514eb2ac8f5232dba910047a3
#
_entry.id   22f0ff5514eb2ac8f5232dba910047a3
#
_cell.length_a   1.000
_cell.length_b   1.000
_cell.length_c   1.000
_cell.angle_alpha   90.00
_cell.angle_beta   90.00
_cell.angle_gamma   90.00
#
_symmetry.space_group_name_H-M   'P 1'
#
loop_
_entity.id
_entity.type
_entity.pdbx_description
1 polymer ?
#
loop_
_entity_poly.entity_id
_entity_poly.type
_entity_poly.pdbx_seq_one_letter_code
_entity_poly.pdbx_strand_id
1 'polypeptide(L)'
;MGAALPDFPKASYEAGTYALGNGAFAYLQPDGGWGFSNSGLVTDSGEALLIDTMFDFPHTRAMLDGFRAASPAKIRTLVNTHQNGDHWFGNALVEDAEIVATARAASAMAHETPDLLAGFLKAAPGMGLTGEYFLHCFGRFDFAGATPKLPDTTFSGRLTRNVGTKIVELIEVGPAHTGGDAIAWVPADRTVFTGDILFINGHPIVWAGPIGNWIDACNMIIGLDAEIVVPGHGPVTDKEGVARVRDYLAYIRDEAKKRYNTGMKPFEAARSIALDDFAGWGDAERIAVNVATLYREFGDTTAPSDAATLFGWMAQLWKDKK
;
A
#
# COMPACT_ATOMS: atom_id res chain seq x y z
N MET A 1 19.11 18.33 -12.46
CA MET A 1 18.38 18.94 -11.33
C MET A 1 17.13 18.11 -11.18
N GLY A 2 16.98 17.35 -10.09
CA GLY A 2 15.77 16.60 -9.80
C GLY A 2 14.57 17.55 -9.68
N ALA A 3 13.39 17.08 -10.10
CA ALA A 3 12.15 17.82 -9.80
C ALA A 3 12.06 17.99 -8.28
N ALA A 4 11.62 19.18 -7.85
CA ALA A 4 11.34 19.38 -6.43
C ALA A 4 10.28 18.37 -6.00
N LEU A 5 10.47 17.78 -4.81
CA LEU A 5 9.46 16.91 -4.24
C LEU A 5 8.14 17.66 -4.08
N PRO A 6 6.99 17.02 -4.32
CA PRO A 6 5.69 17.67 -4.11
C PRO A 6 5.55 18.19 -2.68
N ASP A 7 4.99 19.38 -2.51
CA ASP A 7 4.71 19.93 -1.19
C ASP A 7 3.66 19.07 -0.48
N PHE A 8 3.98 18.61 0.71
CA PHE A 8 3.05 17.91 1.61
C PHE A 8 2.24 18.95 2.41
N PRO A 9 0.94 18.75 2.66
CA PRO A 9 0.02 17.62 2.40
C PRO A 9 -0.97 17.84 1.24
N LYS A 10 -0.83 18.88 0.43
CA LYS A 10 -1.85 19.33 -0.54
C LYS A 10 -1.41 19.22 -2.00
N ALA A 11 -0.23 18.69 -2.26
CA ALA A 11 0.29 18.67 -3.62
C ALA A 11 -0.52 17.71 -4.49
N SER A 12 -1.12 18.26 -5.54
CA SER A 12 -1.46 17.46 -6.71
C SER A 12 -0.14 17.05 -7.38
N TYR A 13 -0.03 15.78 -7.78
CA TYR A 13 1.12 15.28 -8.51
C TYR A 13 0.63 14.60 -9.78
N GLU A 14 1.48 14.53 -10.79
CA GLU A 14 1.19 13.84 -12.04
C GLU A 14 1.74 12.41 -11.99
N ALA A 15 1.16 11.50 -12.79
CA ALA A 15 1.72 10.17 -12.96
C ALA A 15 3.12 10.27 -13.59
N GLY A 16 4.09 9.56 -13.02
CA GLY A 16 5.42 9.55 -13.60
C GLY A 16 6.55 9.29 -12.61
N THR A 17 7.77 9.35 -13.14
CA THR A 17 9.01 9.09 -12.41
C THR A 17 9.58 10.38 -11.82
N TYR A 18 9.85 10.36 -10.52
CA TYR A 18 10.43 11.45 -9.75
C TYR A 18 11.80 11.05 -9.21
N ALA A 19 12.83 11.86 -9.49
CA ALA A 19 14.15 11.66 -8.93
C ALA A 19 14.19 12.12 -7.48
N LEU A 20 14.62 11.24 -6.59
CA LEU A 20 14.74 11.50 -5.14
C LEU A 20 16.18 11.91 -4.74
N GLY A 21 17.11 11.83 -5.67
CA GLY A 21 18.53 12.07 -5.44
C GLY A 21 19.32 10.78 -5.33
N ASN A 22 20.64 10.87 -5.48
CA ASN A 22 21.61 9.78 -5.31
C ASN A 22 21.28 8.48 -6.07
N GLY A 23 20.52 8.53 -7.17
CA GLY A 23 20.11 7.34 -7.91
C GLY A 23 18.90 6.60 -7.32
N ALA A 24 18.17 7.23 -6.41
CA ALA A 24 16.86 6.79 -5.97
C ALA A 24 15.75 7.50 -6.76
N PHE A 25 14.68 6.77 -7.09
CA PHE A 25 13.53 7.27 -7.84
C PHE A 25 12.24 6.70 -7.26
N ALA A 26 11.14 7.45 -7.40
CA ALA A 26 9.79 6.97 -7.18
C ALA A 26 8.97 7.10 -8.46
N TYR A 27 8.11 6.13 -8.74
CA TYR A 27 7.04 6.24 -9.72
C TYR A 27 5.73 6.42 -8.96
N LEU A 28 5.05 7.52 -9.22
CA LEU A 28 3.84 7.89 -8.50
C LEU A 28 2.63 7.80 -9.42
N GLN A 29 1.51 7.34 -8.87
CA GLN A 29 0.21 7.30 -9.56
C GLN A 29 -0.81 8.16 -8.80
N PRO A 30 -1.33 9.25 -9.40
CA PRO A 30 -2.43 9.99 -8.81
C PRO A 30 -3.74 9.18 -9.01
N ASP A 31 -4.71 9.29 -8.19
CA ASP A 31 -4.79 10.09 -6.97
C ASP A 31 -4.28 9.38 -5.71
N GLY A 32 -3.67 8.19 -5.86
CA GLY A 32 -3.25 7.35 -4.75
C GLY A 32 -4.40 6.55 -4.11
N GLY A 33 -5.57 6.54 -4.75
CA GLY A 33 -6.72 5.72 -4.34
C GLY A 33 -6.54 4.24 -4.68
N TRP A 34 -7.66 3.51 -4.69
CA TRP A 34 -7.66 2.07 -4.92
C TRP A 34 -6.88 1.65 -6.17
N GLY A 35 -5.86 0.79 -5.99
CA GLY A 35 -5.05 0.22 -7.06
C GLY A 35 -4.02 1.18 -7.70
N PHE A 36 -4.00 2.45 -7.30
CA PHE A 36 -3.00 3.43 -7.76
C PHE A 36 -1.84 3.53 -6.77
N SER A 37 -1.09 2.44 -6.68
CA SER A 37 0.10 2.31 -5.84
C SER A 37 1.31 3.06 -6.42
N ASN A 38 2.33 3.25 -5.59
CA ASN A 38 3.64 3.76 -5.98
C ASN A 38 4.66 2.63 -6.10
N SER A 39 5.75 2.88 -6.83
CA SER A 39 6.91 2.01 -6.92
C SER A 39 8.19 2.80 -6.71
N GLY A 40 9.25 2.10 -6.31
CA GLY A 40 10.56 2.68 -6.09
C GLY A 40 11.65 2.02 -6.92
N LEU A 41 12.69 2.79 -7.30
CA LEU A 41 13.89 2.27 -7.92
C LEU A 41 15.12 2.83 -7.21
N VAL A 42 16.00 1.93 -6.76
CA VAL A 42 17.29 2.29 -6.20
C VAL A 42 18.37 1.83 -7.17
N THR A 43 19.25 2.74 -7.57
CA THR A 43 20.32 2.43 -8.55
C THR A 43 21.68 2.79 -8.01
N ASP A 44 22.68 1.95 -8.31
CA ASP A 44 24.10 2.25 -8.16
C ASP A 44 24.94 1.35 -9.06
N SER A 45 26.06 1.87 -9.59
CA SER A 45 27.07 1.12 -10.35
C SER A 45 26.51 0.27 -11.51
N GLY A 46 25.43 0.74 -12.15
CA GLY A 46 24.79 0.04 -13.28
C GLY A 46 23.80 -1.07 -12.88
N GLU A 47 23.58 -1.26 -11.59
CA GLU A 47 22.59 -2.19 -11.04
C GLU A 47 21.42 -1.45 -10.43
N ALA A 48 20.26 -2.10 -10.36
CA ALA A 48 19.05 -1.55 -9.76
C ALA A 48 18.29 -2.59 -8.93
N LEU A 49 17.64 -2.10 -7.87
CA LEU A 49 16.63 -2.80 -7.10
C LEU A 49 15.30 -2.04 -7.28
N LEU A 50 14.29 -2.76 -7.73
CA LEU A 50 12.92 -2.28 -7.88
C LEU A 50 12.11 -2.62 -6.62
N ILE A 51 11.30 -1.69 -6.15
CA ILE A 51 10.36 -1.90 -5.05
C ILE A 51 8.95 -1.80 -5.62
N ASP A 52 8.20 -2.89 -5.57
CA ASP A 52 6.86 -3.11 -6.07
C ASP A 52 6.70 -2.92 -7.60
N THR A 53 5.67 -3.55 -8.11
CA THR A 53 5.13 -3.33 -9.46
C THR A 53 3.71 -2.76 -9.34
N MET A 54 3.00 -2.62 -10.46
CA MET A 54 1.66 -2.04 -10.47
C MET A 54 0.57 -3.11 -10.57
N PHE A 55 -0.68 -2.67 -10.47
CA PHE A 55 -1.85 -3.52 -10.41
C PHE A 55 -2.15 -4.28 -11.69
N ASP A 56 -1.72 -3.75 -12.84
CA ASP A 56 -1.90 -4.39 -14.13
C ASP A 56 -0.68 -4.20 -15.05
N PHE A 57 -0.68 -4.89 -16.17
CA PHE A 57 0.42 -4.82 -17.12
C PHE A 57 0.55 -3.46 -17.83
N PRO A 58 -0.53 -2.76 -18.23
CA PRO A 58 -0.39 -1.42 -18.79
C PRO A 58 0.31 -0.44 -17.87
N HIS A 59 -0.11 -0.35 -16.59
CA HIS A 59 0.51 0.55 -15.60
C HIS A 59 1.94 0.12 -15.27
N THR A 60 2.20 -1.19 -15.16
CA THR A 60 3.56 -1.70 -14.93
C THR A 60 4.50 -1.37 -16.09
N ARG A 61 4.04 -1.48 -17.34
CA ARG A 61 4.86 -1.08 -18.51
C ARG A 61 5.19 0.41 -18.48
N ALA A 62 4.19 1.26 -18.20
CA ALA A 62 4.41 2.70 -18.09
C ALA A 62 5.43 3.04 -16.99
N MET A 63 5.35 2.41 -15.83
CA MET A 63 6.31 2.54 -14.74
C MET A 63 7.72 2.10 -15.15
N LEU A 64 7.85 0.92 -15.75
CA LEU A 64 9.15 0.41 -16.22
C LEU A 64 9.77 1.30 -17.31
N ASP A 65 8.97 1.83 -18.23
CA ASP A 65 9.43 2.77 -19.26
C ASP A 65 9.90 4.09 -18.63
N GLY A 66 9.19 4.59 -17.64
CA GLY A 66 9.59 5.77 -16.87
C GLY A 66 10.94 5.58 -16.15
N PHE A 67 11.13 4.42 -15.51
CA PHE A 67 12.41 4.10 -14.86
C PHE A 67 13.55 3.88 -15.86
N ARG A 68 13.29 3.22 -17.01
CA ARG A 68 14.30 3.07 -18.07
C ARG A 68 14.73 4.40 -18.66
N ALA A 69 13.81 5.35 -18.78
CA ALA A 69 14.13 6.71 -19.23
C ALA A 69 14.97 7.48 -18.19
N ALA A 70 14.77 7.23 -16.89
CA ALA A 70 15.49 7.86 -15.80
C ALA A 70 16.87 7.25 -15.54
N SER A 71 17.03 5.92 -15.73
CA SER A 71 18.29 5.22 -15.47
C SER A 71 18.46 4.00 -16.40
N PRO A 72 19.67 3.79 -16.99
CA PRO A 72 19.99 2.61 -17.75
C PRO A 72 20.37 1.38 -16.91
N ALA A 73 20.31 1.49 -15.58
CA ALA A 73 20.71 0.43 -14.66
C ALA A 73 19.80 -0.81 -14.83
N LYS A 74 20.40 -2.00 -14.70
CA LYS A 74 19.67 -3.26 -14.85
C LYS A 74 19.04 -3.66 -13.52
N ILE A 75 17.73 -3.90 -13.52
CA ILE A 75 17.01 -4.43 -12.36
C ILE A 75 17.50 -5.87 -12.12
N ARG A 76 18.12 -6.10 -10.96
CA ARG A 76 18.61 -7.40 -10.51
C ARG A 76 17.73 -7.99 -9.42
N THR A 77 17.07 -7.14 -8.66
CA THR A 77 16.20 -7.53 -7.57
C THR A 77 14.89 -6.77 -7.69
N LEU A 78 13.77 -7.46 -7.50
CA LEU A 78 12.45 -6.89 -7.27
C LEU A 78 12.03 -7.27 -5.85
N VAL A 79 11.64 -6.30 -5.06
CA VAL A 79 11.10 -6.51 -3.71
C VAL A 79 9.60 -6.20 -3.75
N ASN A 80 8.76 -7.14 -3.32
CA ASN A 80 7.36 -6.85 -3.06
C ASN A 80 7.18 -6.57 -1.57
N THR A 81 6.60 -5.40 -1.26
CA THR A 81 6.41 -4.94 0.12
C THR A 81 5.36 -5.77 0.84
N HIS A 82 4.30 -6.21 0.14
CA HIS A 82 3.22 -7.03 0.70
C HIS A 82 2.42 -7.73 -0.42
N GLN A 83 1.35 -8.46 -0.06
CA GLN A 83 0.63 -9.32 -0.99
C GLN A 83 -0.48 -8.64 -1.80
N ASN A 84 -0.87 -7.39 -1.55
CA ASN A 84 -1.96 -6.80 -2.34
C ASN A 84 -1.57 -6.62 -3.81
N GLY A 85 -2.49 -6.96 -4.70
CA GLY A 85 -2.21 -7.13 -6.13
C GLY A 85 -1.63 -5.92 -6.83
N ASP A 86 -1.97 -4.73 -6.38
CA ASP A 86 -1.45 -3.48 -6.92
C ASP A 86 0.03 -3.21 -6.61
N HIS A 87 0.68 -4.12 -5.87
CA HIS A 87 2.11 -4.09 -5.59
C HIS A 87 2.90 -5.22 -6.27
N TRP A 88 2.21 -6.22 -6.91
CA TRP A 88 2.94 -7.36 -7.45
C TRP A 88 2.36 -8.01 -8.72
N PHE A 89 1.15 -7.66 -9.16
CA PHE A 89 0.57 -8.30 -10.35
C PHE A 89 1.38 -8.05 -11.62
N GLY A 90 2.19 -7.00 -11.64
CA GLY A 90 3.12 -6.72 -12.73
C GLY A 90 4.45 -7.48 -12.70
N ASN A 91 4.71 -8.33 -11.69
CA ASN A 91 5.99 -9.03 -11.51
C ASN A 91 6.49 -9.77 -12.74
N ALA A 92 5.57 -10.37 -13.52
CA ALA A 92 5.93 -11.11 -14.74
C ALA A 92 6.61 -10.26 -15.83
N LEU A 93 6.46 -8.93 -15.78
CA LEU A 93 7.11 -8.00 -16.72
C LEU A 93 8.53 -7.62 -16.29
N VAL A 94 8.96 -7.99 -15.09
CA VAL A 94 10.32 -7.77 -14.60
C VAL A 94 11.13 -9.05 -14.87
N GLU A 95 11.71 -9.09 -16.05
CA GLU A 95 12.53 -10.22 -16.48
C GLU A 95 13.91 -10.18 -15.81
N ASP A 96 14.52 -11.35 -15.62
CA ASP A 96 15.90 -11.52 -15.08
C ASP A 96 16.15 -10.95 -13.67
N ALA A 97 15.13 -10.56 -12.92
CA ALA A 97 15.26 -10.13 -11.54
C ALA A 97 14.88 -11.25 -10.56
N GLU A 98 15.64 -11.37 -9.48
CA GLU A 98 15.25 -12.14 -8.30
C GLU A 98 14.09 -11.42 -7.60
N ILE A 99 12.97 -12.10 -7.39
CA ILE A 99 11.81 -11.53 -6.68
C ILE A 99 11.89 -11.92 -5.21
N VAL A 100 11.82 -10.94 -4.34
CA VAL A 100 11.98 -11.08 -2.88
C VAL A 100 10.74 -10.54 -2.18
N ALA A 101 10.20 -11.29 -1.22
CA ALA A 101 9.14 -10.84 -0.31
C ALA A 101 9.28 -11.46 1.06
N THR A 102 8.49 -11.00 2.04
CA THR A 102 8.41 -11.73 3.31
C THR A 102 7.76 -13.11 3.10
N ALA A 103 8.10 -14.07 3.95
CA ALA A 103 7.51 -15.42 3.85
C ALA A 103 5.99 -15.39 3.97
N ARG A 104 5.43 -14.49 4.79
CA ARG A 104 3.98 -14.31 4.96
C ARG A 104 3.33 -13.71 3.72
N ALA A 105 3.91 -12.67 3.13
CA ALA A 105 3.41 -12.07 1.89
C ALA A 105 3.44 -13.09 0.74
N ALA A 106 4.56 -13.78 0.54
CA ALA A 106 4.70 -14.81 -0.50
C ALA A 106 3.65 -15.94 -0.37
N SER A 107 3.37 -16.37 0.86
CA SER A 107 2.32 -17.38 1.12
C SER A 107 0.92 -16.85 0.75
N ALA A 108 0.62 -15.59 1.05
CA ALA A 108 -0.68 -14.98 0.74
C ALA A 108 -0.85 -14.70 -0.77
N MET A 109 0.20 -14.25 -1.47
CA MET A 109 0.20 -14.02 -2.93
C MET A 109 -0.25 -15.23 -3.74
N ALA A 110 0.01 -16.44 -3.25
CA ALA A 110 -0.42 -17.67 -3.92
C ALA A 110 -1.96 -17.82 -4.00
N HIS A 111 -2.70 -17.06 -3.20
CA HIS A 111 -4.16 -17.10 -3.11
C HIS A 111 -4.84 -15.82 -3.63
N GLU A 112 -4.09 -14.77 -3.90
CA GLU A 112 -4.57 -13.49 -4.43
C GLU A 112 -4.10 -13.34 -5.89
N THR A 113 -4.94 -13.71 -6.86
CA THR A 113 -4.53 -13.75 -8.27
C THR A 113 -5.27 -12.71 -9.12
N PRO A 114 -4.67 -12.22 -10.23
CA PRO A 114 -5.36 -11.34 -11.19
C PRO A 114 -6.67 -11.93 -11.71
N ASP A 115 -6.72 -13.24 -11.95
CA ASP A 115 -7.93 -13.94 -12.44
C ASP A 115 -9.09 -13.84 -11.46
N LEU A 116 -8.82 -13.86 -10.15
CA LEU A 116 -9.83 -13.70 -9.13
C LEU A 116 -10.50 -12.32 -9.22
N LEU A 117 -9.69 -11.26 -9.35
CA LEU A 117 -10.20 -9.89 -9.53
C LEU A 117 -10.92 -9.69 -10.86
N ALA A 118 -10.39 -10.26 -11.95
CA ALA A 118 -11.05 -10.26 -13.25
C ALA A 118 -12.43 -10.94 -13.17
N GLY A 119 -12.53 -12.03 -12.42
CA GLY A 119 -13.78 -12.72 -12.14
C GLY A 119 -14.79 -11.84 -11.38
N PHE A 120 -14.35 -11.13 -10.36
CA PHE A 120 -15.19 -10.19 -9.61
C PHE A 120 -15.64 -9.01 -10.47
N LEU A 121 -14.76 -8.42 -11.29
CA LEU A 121 -15.13 -7.34 -12.23
C LEU A 121 -16.20 -7.80 -13.21
N LYS A 122 -16.08 -9.01 -13.74
CA LYS A 122 -17.09 -9.61 -14.63
C LYS A 122 -18.44 -9.82 -13.96
N ALA A 123 -18.44 -10.21 -12.67
CA ALA A 123 -19.63 -10.45 -11.89
C ALA A 123 -20.30 -9.15 -11.35
N ALA A 124 -19.52 -8.09 -11.20
CA ALA A 124 -19.90 -6.84 -10.54
C ALA A 124 -21.23 -6.23 -11.04
N PRO A 125 -21.57 -6.21 -12.36
CA PRO A 125 -22.85 -5.69 -12.82
C PRO A 125 -24.08 -6.37 -12.21
N GLY A 126 -23.94 -7.62 -11.75
CA GLY A 126 -25.01 -8.38 -11.07
C GLY A 126 -25.04 -8.23 -9.54
N MET A 127 -24.08 -7.50 -8.95
CA MET A 127 -23.90 -7.43 -7.49
C MET A 127 -24.53 -6.18 -6.84
N GLY A 128 -25.35 -5.43 -7.57
CA GLY A 128 -25.99 -4.21 -7.06
C GLY A 128 -24.97 -3.17 -6.59
N LEU A 129 -25.26 -2.50 -5.47
CA LEU A 129 -24.40 -1.41 -4.95
C LEU A 129 -22.96 -1.85 -4.68
N THR A 130 -22.75 -3.06 -4.18
CA THR A 130 -21.39 -3.60 -3.96
C THR A 130 -20.63 -3.73 -5.26
N GLY A 131 -21.31 -4.16 -6.34
CA GLY A 131 -20.71 -4.24 -7.67
C GLY A 131 -20.41 -2.87 -8.27
N GLU A 132 -21.30 -1.89 -8.10
CA GLU A 132 -21.07 -0.50 -8.51
C GLU A 132 -19.81 0.07 -7.83
N TYR A 133 -19.67 -0.17 -6.52
CA TYR A 133 -18.50 0.27 -5.76
C TYR A 133 -17.24 -0.47 -6.20
N PHE A 134 -17.33 -1.78 -6.44
CA PHE A 134 -16.19 -2.57 -6.93
C PHE A 134 -15.70 -2.07 -8.30
N LEU A 135 -16.63 -1.75 -9.22
CA LEU A 135 -16.30 -1.14 -10.52
C LEU A 135 -15.72 0.27 -10.36
N HIS A 136 -16.18 1.04 -9.37
CA HIS A 136 -15.60 2.34 -9.05
C HIS A 136 -14.12 2.21 -8.62
N CYS A 137 -13.80 1.25 -7.75
CA CYS A 137 -12.46 1.01 -7.25
C CYS A 137 -11.53 0.43 -8.33
N PHE A 138 -11.99 -0.58 -9.08
CA PHE A 138 -11.12 -1.44 -9.87
C PHE A 138 -11.44 -1.48 -11.37
N GLY A 139 -12.54 -0.88 -11.81
CA GLY A 139 -12.97 -0.93 -13.21
C GLY A 139 -12.06 -0.20 -14.21
N ARG A 140 -11.02 0.47 -13.74
CA ARG A 140 -10.02 1.17 -14.56
C ARG A 140 -8.82 0.28 -14.93
N PHE A 141 -8.71 -0.90 -14.32
CA PHE A 141 -7.56 -1.79 -14.48
C PHE A 141 -7.89 -2.94 -15.43
N ASP A 142 -6.88 -3.38 -16.18
CA ASP A 142 -6.96 -4.50 -17.10
C ASP A 142 -6.13 -5.68 -16.60
N PHE A 143 -6.80 -6.69 -16.07
CA PHE A 143 -6.16 -7.90 -15.58
C PHE A 143 -6.03 -8.99 -16.67
N ALA A 144 -6.44 -8.71 -17.93
CA ALA A 144 -6.37 -9.68 -19.01
C ALA A 144 -4.91 -10.04 -19.32
N GLY A 145 -4.61 -11.34 -19.28
CA GLY A 145 -3.28 -11.87 -19.55
C GLY A 145 -2.23 -11.60 -18.45
N ALA A 146 -2.62 -11.03 -17.33
CA ALA A 146 -1.72 -10.91 -16.18
C ALA A 146 -1.44 -12.31 -15.60
N THR A 147 -0.17 -12.74 -15.69
CA THR A 147 0.26 -14.05 -15.16
C THR A 147 0.95 -13.85 -13.83
N PRO A 148 0.50 -14.51 -12.77
CA PRO A 148 1.16 -14.43 -11.47
C PRO A 148 2.61 -14.91 -11.55
N LYS A 149 3.56 -14.11 -11.04
CA LYS A 149 4.96 -14.49 -10.84
C LYS A 149 5.31 -14.28 -9.38
N LEU A 150 5.34 -15.37 -8.63
CA LEU A 150 5.56 -15.39 -7.19
C LEU A 150 7.02 -15.10 -6.84
N PRO A 151 7.32 -14.71 -5.58
CA PRO A 151 8.69 -14.51 -5.12
C PRO A 151 9.56 -15.76 -5.23
N ASP A 152 10.80 -15.57 -5.70
CA ASP A 152 11.84 -16.61 -5.77
C ASP A 152 12.49 -16.85 -4.40
N THR A 153 12.64 -15.76 -3.63
CA THR A 153 13.31 -15.74 -2.32
C THR A 153 12.38 -15.13 -1.27
N THR A 154 12.32 -15.76 -0.11
CA THR A 154 11.54 -15.23 1.02
C THR A 154 12.43 -14.96 2.23
N PHE A 155 11.99 -14.00 3.07
CA PHE A 155 12.67 -13.69 4.33
C PHE A 155 11.67 -13.48 5.47
N SER A 156 12.21 -13.47 6.68
CA SER A 156 11.50 -13.06 7.89
C SER A 156 12.40 -12.15 8.71
N GLY A 157 11.81 -11.15 9.36
CA GLY A 157 12.54 -10.16 10.15
C GLY A 157 13.31 -9.17 9.28
N ARG A 158 14.56 -9.42 9.00
CA ARG A 158 15.41 -8.49 8.22
C ARG A 158 16.22 -9.23 7.16
N LEU A 159 16.38 -8.56 6.01
CA LEU A 159 17.23 -9.02 4.92
C LEU A 159 17.96 -7.82 4.31
N THR A 160 19.24 -7.98 4.01
CA THR A 160 20.03 -6.97 3.32
C THR A 160 20.22 -7.35 1.86
N ARG A 161 20.10 -6.37 0.96
CA ARG A 161 20.44 -6.47 -0.46
C ARG A 161 21.43 -5.36 -0.82
N ASN A 162 22.40 -5.69 -1.67
CA ASN A 162 23.31 -4.70 -2.22
C ASN A 162 22.84 -4.26 -3.61
N VAL A 163 23.00 -2.98 -3.90
CA VAL A 163 22.83 -2.40 -5.23
C VAL A 163 24.14 -1.66 -5.52
N GLY A 164 25.05 -2.27 -6.28
CA GLY A 164 26.42 -1.76 -6.37
C GLY A 164 27.07 -1.65 -4.99
N THR A 165 27.37 -0.43 -4.56
CA THR A 165 27.96 -0.13 -3.23
C THR A 165 26.92 0.23 -2.18
N LYS A 166 25.66 0.44 -2.56
CA LYS A 166 24.57 0.79 -1.65
C LYS A 166 24.03 -0.45 -0.94
N ILE A 167 23.60 -0.24 0.29
CA ILE A 167 22.86 -1.22 1.09
C ILE A 167 21.39 -0.83 1.07
N VAL A 168 20.51 -1.81 0.81
CA VAL A 168 19.07 -1.72 1.01
C VAL A 168 18.69 -2.71 2.12
N GLU A 169 18.17 -2.19 3.21
CA GLU A 169 17.65 -3.00 4.33
C GLU A 169 16.17 -3.25 4.13
N LEU A 170 15.79 -4.51 3.94
CA LEU A 170 14.40 -4.96 3.91
C LEU A 170 14.01 -5.35 5.33
N ILE A 171 12.97 -4.72 5.87
CA ILE A 171 12.55 -4.89 7.26
C ILE A 171 11.08 -5.32 7.26
N GLU A 172 10.82 -6.54 7.75
CA GLU A 172 9.45 -6.99 8.02
C GLU A 172 8.87 -6.20 9.19
N VAL A 173 7.75 -5.54 8.97
CA VAL A 173 7.02 -4.72 9.95
C VAL A 173 5.61 -5.23 10.19
N GLY A 174 5.15 -6.17 9.37
CA GLY A 174 3.85 -6.83 9.52
C GLY A 174 3.83 -7.88 10.65
N PRO A 175 2.62 -8.35 11.03
CA PRO A 175 1.33 -7.97 10.45
C PRO A 175 0.90 -6.56 10.86
N ALA A 176 0.39 -5.79 9.90
CA ALA A 176 -0.06 -4.41 10.09
C ALA A 176 -1.19 -4.08 9.10
N HIS A 177 -0.90 -3.52 7.92
CA HIS A 177 -1.86 -3.39 6.82
C HIS A 177 -2.32 -4.77 6.35
N THR A 178 -1.35 -5.63 6.05
CA THR A 178 -1.55 -7.06 5.72
C THR A 178 -0.78 -7.96 6.69
N GLY A 179 -0.73 -9.27 6.37
CA GLY A 179 -0.03 -10.24 7.21
C GLY A 179 1.50 -10.17 7.13
N GLY A 180 2.05 -9.63 6.04
CA GLY A 180 3.47 -9.76 5.73
C GLY A 180 4.13 -8.48 5.21
N ASP A 181 3.77 -7.32 5.77
CA ASP A 181 4.27 -6.02 5.30
C ASP A 181 5.77 -5.86 5.57
N ALA A 182 6.47 -5.28 4.60
CA ALA A 182 7.88 -4.91 4.70
C ALA A 182 8.14 -3.51 4.17
N ILE A 183 9.18 -2.89 4.68
CA ILE A 183 9.72 -1.61 4.19
C ILE A 183 11.11 -1.82 3.61
N ALA A 184 11.52 -0.96 2.67
CA ALA A 184 12.87 -0.94 2.12
C ALA A 184 13.56 0.37 2.53
N TRP A 185 14.56 0.28 3.40
CA TRP A 185 15.35 1.40 3.90
C TRP A 185 16.69 1.49 3.19
N VAL A 186 17.02 2.67 2.66
CA VAL A 186 18.28 2.97 1.96
C VAL A 186 19.03 4.02 2.77
N PRO A 187 19.90 3.60 3.73
CA PRO A 187 20.60 4.54 4.62
C PRO A 187 21.44 5.59 3.89
N ALA A 188 22.14 5.18 2.83
CA ALA A 188 23.01 6.08 2.05
C ALA A 188 22.22 7.22 1.36
N ASP A 189 20.94 6.98 1.03
CA ASP A 189 20.08 7.93 0.36
C ASP A 189 19.10 8.61 1.33
N ARG A 190 19.12 8.21 2.62
CA ARG A 190 18.17 8.64 3.65
C ARG A 190 16.71 8.53 3.19
N THR A 191 16.42 7.49 2.38
CA THR A 191 15.14 7.26 1.73
C THR A 191 14.56 5.92 2.19
N VAL A 192 13.28 5.92 2.58
CA VAL A 192 12.55 4.70 2.90
C VAL A 192 11.31 4.57 2.00
N PHE A 193 11.12 3.37 1.44
CA PHE A 193 9.92 2.97 0.71
C PHE A 193 9.10 2.09 1.64
N THR A 194 7.86 2.47 1.88
CA THR A 194 7.10 1.92 3.00
C THR A 194 6.02 0.93 2.59
N GLY A 195 5.75 0.80 1.27
CA GLY A 195 4.52 0.12 0.87
C GLY A 195 3.32 0.71 1.63
N ASP A 196 2.33 -0.08 1.89
CA ASP A 196 1.05 0.32 2.46
C ASP A 196 1.06 0.50 3.99
N ILE A 197 2.26 0.60 4.56
CA ILE A 197 2.38 1.19 5.91
C ILE A 197 1.98 2.66 5.85
N LEU A 198 2.05 3.30 4.66
CA LEU A 198 1.63 4.68 4.50
C LEU A 198 0.68 4.89 3.31
N PHE A 199 -0.42 5.55 3.61
CA PHE A 199 -1.37 6.15 2.67
C PHE A 199 -1.36 7.66 2.93
N ILE A 200 -0.82 8.44 2.01
CA ILE A 200 -0.75 9.90 2.19
C ILE A 200 -1.92 10.55 1.47
N ASN A 201 -2.68 11.37 2.19
CA ASN A 201 -3.93 11.98 1.75
C ASN A 201 -5.06 10.97 1.43
N GLY A 202 -4.90 9.71 1.82
CA GLY A 202 -5.89 8.65 1.74
C GLY A 202 -6.06 7.95 3.09
N HIS A 203 -7.26 7.46 3.38
CA HIS A 203 -7.49 6.67 4.58
C HIS A 203 -6.80 5.31 4.45
N PRO A 204 -5.93 4.92 5.41
CA PRO A 204 -5.41 3.56 5.48
C PRO A 204 -6.51 2.52 5.61
N ILE A 205 -6.25 1.28 5.20
CA ILE A 205 -7.17 0.15 5.34
C ILE A 205 -6.51 -0.98 6.12
N VAL A 206 -7.12 -1.42 7.23
CA VAL A 206 -6.57 -2.43 8.15
C VAL A 206 -7.12 -3.80 7.80
N TRP A 207 -6.49 -4.51 6.85
CA TRP A 207 -6.92 -5.85 6.49
C TRP A 207 -6.58 -6.90 7.56
N ALA A 208 -5.36 -6.85 8.09
CA ALA A 208 -4.88 -7.82 9.06
C ALA A 208 -4.87 -7.28 10.50
N GLY A 209 -4.23 -6.15 10.78
CA GLY A 209 -3.92 -5.73 12.14
C GLY A 209 -2.86 -6.67 12.78
N PRO A 210 -2.58 -6.57 14.07
CA PRO A 210 -3.22 -5.62 14.97
C PRO A 210 -2.75 -4.18 14.72
N ILE A 211 -3.65 -3.24 14.95
CA ILE A 211 -3.37 -1.81 14.69
C ILE A 211 -2.20 -1.27 15.53
N GLY A 212 -1.94 -1.87 16.69
CA GLY A 212 -0.79 -1.56 17.52
C GLY A 212 0.54 -1.77 16.79
N ASN A 213 0.68 -2.89 16.09
CA ASN A 213 1.89 -3.17 15.28
C ASN A 213 2.07 -2.14 14.17
N TRP A 214 0.97 -1.69 13.54
CA TRP A 214 1.05 -0.65 12.51
C TRP A 214 1.51 0.69 13.08
N ILE A 215 1.00 1.08 14.25
CA ILE A 215 1.47 2.27 14.99
C ILE A 215 2.97 2.13 15.31
N ASP A 216 3.43 0.95 15.73
CA ASP A 216 4.84 0.68 16.02
C ASP A 216 5.70 0.73 14.74
N ALA A 217 5.19 0.26 13.60
CA ALA A 217 5.85 0.41 12.30
C ALA A 217 6.03 1.89 11.93
N CYS A 218 5.01 2.72 12.11
CA CYS A 218 5.13 4.17 11.91
C CYS A 218 6.17 4.78 12.86
N ASN A 219 6.19 4.41 14.16
CA ASN A 219 7.18 4.88 15.12
C ASN A 219 8.60 4.44 14.74
N MET A 220 8.77 3.22 14.21
CA MET A 220 10.06 2.76 13.70
C MET A 220 10.53 3.64 12.54
N ILE A 221 9.68 3.93 11.55
CA ILE A 221 10.01 4.78 10.41
C ILE A 221 10.40 6.20 10.87
N ILE A 222 9.67 6.77 11.84
CA ILE A 222 10.01 8.07 12.44
C ILE A 222 11.38 8.03 13.12
N GLY A 223 11.75 6.88 13.70
CA GLY A 223 13.06 6.66 14.33
C GLY A 223 14.23 6.48 13.35
N LEU A 224 13.97 6.18 12.07
CA LEU A 224 15.02 6.13 11.05
C LEU A 224 15.58 7.54 10.78
N ASP A 225 16.81 7.61 10.29
CA ASP A 225 17.42 8.86 9.78
C ASP A 225 16.93 9.17 8.35
N ALA A 226 15.65 8.95 8.07
CA ALA A 226 15.03 9.19 6.78
C ALA A 226 14.67 10.67 6.62
N GLU A 227 15.00 11.23 5.45
CA GLU A 227 14.54 12.55 5.00
C GLU A 227 13.40 12.41 3.98
N ILE A 228 13.43 11.32 3.21
CA ILE A 228 12.48 11.05 2.14
C ILE A 228 11.72 9.77 2.48
N VAL A 229 10.41 9.86 2.46
CA VAL A 229 9.51 8.72 2.70
C VAL A 229 8.59 8.55 1.50
N VAL A 230 8.70 7.41 0.83
CA VAL A 230 7.86 7.05 -0.33
C VAL A 230 6.77 6.12 0.18
N PRO A 231 5.50 6.56 0.19
CA PRO A 231 4.37 5.74 0.64
C PRO A 231 3.97 4.72 -0.42
N GLY A 232 3.18 3.71 -0.04
CA GLY A 232 2.51 2.82 -0.98
C GLY A 232 1.50 3.58 -1.85
N HIS A 233 0.81 4.56 -1.27
CA HIS A 233 -0.18 5.38 -1.96
C HIS A 233 -0.04 6.86 -1.59
N GLY A 234 -0.24 7.72 -2.59
CA GLY A 234 -0.20 9.17 -2.40
C GLY A 234 1.18 9.79 -2.70
N PRO A 235 1.37 11.09 -2.42
CA PRO A 235 2.61 11.80 -2.72
C PRO A 235 3.76 11.39 -1.80
N VAL A 236 5.00 11.58 -2.26
CA VAL A 236 6.20 11.48 -1.42
C VAL A 236 6.06 12.42 -0.24
N THR A 237 6.53 12.00 0.92
CA THR A 237 6.39 12.70 2.19
C THR A 237 7.67 12.62 3.03
N ASP A 238 7.55 13.00 4.29
CA ASP A 238 8.58 12.96 5.32
C ASP A 238 8.02 12.36 6.63
N LYS A 239 8.75 12.53 7.72
CA LYS A 239 8.34 12.04 9.04
C LYS A 239 7.04 12.66 9.59
N GLU A 240 6.68 13.86 9.15
CA GLU A 240 5.42 14.50 9.56
C GLU A 240 4.23 13.76 8.93
N GLY A 241 4.36 13.37 7.64
CA GLY A 241 3.35 12.52 7.00
C GLY A 241 3.20 11.16 7.67
N VAL A 242 4.31 10.53 8.09
CA VAL A 242 4.27 9.28 8.87
C VAL A 242 3.55 9.48 10.19
N ALA A 243 3.85 10.57 10.90
CA ALA A 243 3.19 10.89 12.18
C ALA A 243 1.69 11.10 12.01
N ARG A 244 1.24 11.76 10.92
CA ARG A 244 -0.19 11.94 10.65
C ARG A 244 -0.93 10.62 10.41
N VAL A 245 -0.33 9.67 9.68
CA VAL A 245 -0.92 8.33 9.49
C VAL A 245 -0.98 7.58 10.83
N ARG A 246 0.09 7.61 11.63
CA ARG A 246 0.11 7.05 12.98
C ARG A 246 -1.01 7.62 13.86
N ASP A 247 -1.17 8.93 13.83
CA ASP A 247 -2.16 9.64 14.67
C ASP A 247 -3.59 9.30 14.22
N TYR A 248 -3.83 9.13 12.91
CA TYR A 248 -5.09 8.59 12.40
C TYR A 248 -5.38 7.19 12.94
N LEU A 249 -4.41 6.29 12.89
CA LEU A 249 -4.57 4.91 13.39
C LEU A 249 -4.90 4.90 14.88
N ALA A 250 -4.20 5.72 15.67
CA ALA A 250 -4.49 5.88 17.09
C ALA A 250 -5.89 6.45 17.34
N TYR A 251 -6.26 7.47 16.56
CA TYR A 251 -7.57 8.11 16.66
C TYR A 251 -8.72 7.13 16.41
N ILE A 252 -8.69 6.40 15.28
CA ILE A 252 -9.77 5.46 14.95
C ILE A 252 -9.83 4.29 15.93
N ARG A 253 -8.68 3.83 16.45
CA ARG A 253 -8.64 2.81 17.52
C ARG A 253 -9.38 3.28 18.76
N ASP A 254 -9.08 4.47 19.21
CA ASP A 254 -9.65 5.02 20.44
C ASP A 254 -11.14 5.32 20.29
N GLU A 255 -11.55 5.86 19.13
CA GLU A 255 -12.96 6.12 18.79
C GLU A 255 -13.77 4.83 18.64
N ALA A 256 -13.21 3.81 17.99
CA ALA A 256 -13.84 2.50 17.89
C ALA A 256 -13.97 1.83 19.27
N LYS A 257 -12.93 1.96 20.14
CA LYS A 257 -12.98 1.39 21.49
C LYS A 257 -14.07 2.02 22.36
N LYS A 258 -14.28 3.34 22.27
CA LYS A 258 -15.38 4.02 22.98
C LYS A 258 -16.73 3.40 22.61
N ARG A 259 -16.97 3.20 21.32
CA ARG A 259 -18.24 2.64 20.80
C ARG A 259 -18.41 1.15 21.13
N TYR A 260 -17.34 0.39 21.01
CA TYR A 260 -17.31 -1.01 21.44
C TYR A 260 -17.75 -1.16 22.92
N ASN A 261 -17.22 -0.33 23.80
CA ASN A 261 -17.54 -0.36 25.24
C ASN A 261 -19.01 0.01 25.55
N THR A 262 -19.71 0.70 24.63
CA THR A 262 -21.16 0.96 24.76
C THR A 262 -22.03 -0.14 24.15
N GLY A 263 -21.44 -1.20 23.56
CA GLY A 263 -22.17 -2.25 22.89
C GLY A 263 -22.68 -1.89 21.50
N MET A 264 -22.21 -0.78 20.90
CA MET A 264 -22.57 -0.39 19.54
C MET A 264 -22.05 -1.44 18.55
N LYS A 265 -22.84 -1.73 17.50
CA LYS A 265 -22.42 -2.69 16.45
C LYS A 265 -21.34 -2.08 15.56
N PRO A 266 -20.41 -2.88 14.98
CA PRO A 266 -19.23 -2.36 14.28
C PRO A 266 -19.57 -1.47 13.08
N PHE A 267 -20.60 -1.80 12.27
CA PHE A 267 -21.00 -0.94 11.16
C PHE A 267 -21.60 0.41 11.60
N GLU A 268 -22.43 0.39 12.65
CA GLU A 268 -22.98 1.62 13.25
C GLU A 268 -21.86 2.48 13.84
N ALA A 269 -20.86 1.85 14.48
CA ALA A 269 -19.68 2.52 15.00
C ALA A 269 -18.91 3.20 13.87
N ALA A 270 -18.64 2.49 12.76
CA ALA A 270 -17.95 3.05 11.61
C ALA A 270 -18.67 4.28 11.03
N ARG A 271 -20.01 4.24 10.93
CA ARG A 271 -20.82 5.37 10.47
C ARG A 271 -20.82 6.57 11.42
N SER A 272 -20.61 6.34 12.71
CA SER A 272 -20.74 7.37 13.74
C SER A 272 -19.41 8.03 14.13
N ILE A 273 -18.28 7.50 13.66
CA ILE A 273 -16.96 8.11 13.91
C ILE A 273 -16.82 9.32 12.99
N ALA A 274 -16.70 10.50 13.58
CA ALA A 274 -16.29 11.70 12.85
C ALA A 274 -14.83 11.54 12.42
N LEU A 275 -14.49 11.99 11.21
CA LEU A 275 -13.11 11.89 10.70
C LEU A 275 -12.27 13.12 11.04
N ASP A 276 -12.90 14.19 11.58
CA ASP A 276 -12.28 15.41 12.09
C ASP A 276 -11.15 15.93 11.17
N ASP A 277 -9.93 16.01 11.65
CA ASP A 277 -8.76 16.49 10.91
C ASP A 277 -8.38 15.62 9.69
N PHE A 278 -8.96 14.42 9.59
CA PHE A 278 -8.75 13.48 8.49
C PHE A 278 -9.88 13.49 7.44
N ALA A 279 -10.90 14.33 7.62
CA ALA A 279 -12.10 14.35 6.74
C ALA A 279 -11.78 14.72 5.29
N GLY A 280 -10.66 15.40 5.03
CA GLY A 280 -10.20 15.75 3.69
C GLY A 280 -9.43 14.64 2.95
N TRP A 281 -9.19 13.49 3.59
CA TRP A 281 -8.51 12.37 2.95
C TRP A 281 -9.46 11.58 2.05
N GLY A 282 -8.91 10.98 0.97
CA GLY A 282 -9.66 10.08 0.09
C GLY A 282 -10.04 8.76 0.76
N ASP A 283 -10.94 8.02 0.14
CA ASP A 283 -11.34 6.65 0.51
C ASP A 283 -11.83 6.48 1.96
N ALA A 284 -12.57 7.46 2.46
CA ALA A 284 -13.00 7.49 3.86
C ALA A 284 -13.94 6.33 4.26
N GLU A 285 -14.56 5.65 3.30
CA GLU A 285 -15.36 4.44 3.52
C GLU A 285 -14.54 3.24 4.01
N ARG A 286 -13.22 3.26 3.86
CA ARG A 286 -12.29 2.26 4.42
C ARG A 286 -12.40 2.13 5.94
N ILE A 287 -12.96 3.12 6.61
CA ILE A 287 -13.27 3.06 8.05
C ILE A 287 -14.17 1.88 8.41
N ALA A 288 -15.00 1.39 7.50
CA ALA A 288 -15.83 0.20 7.73
C ALA A 288 -14.97 -1.03 8.01
N VAL A 289 -13.93 -1.25 7.22
CA VAL A 289 -12.97 -2.35 7.40
C VAL A 289 -12.14 -2.13 8.68
N ASN A 290 -11.67 -0.91 8.88
CA ASN A 290 -10.83 -0.58 10.02
C ASN A 290 -11.56 -0.85 11.35
N VAL A 291 -12.81 -0.43 11.47
CA VAL A 291 -13.63 -0.67 12.67
C VAL A 291 -13.97 -2.15 12.82
N ALA A 292 -14.28 -2.87 11.75
CA ALA A 292 -14.53 -4.31 11.82
C ALA A 292 -13.29 -5.06 12.35
N THR A 293 -12.10 -4.73 11.86
CA THR A 293 -10.84 -5.31 12.34
C THR A 293 -10.58 -4.96 13.81
N LEU A 294 -10.74 -3.70 14.19
CA LEU A 294 -10.58 -3.27 15.59
C LEU A 294 -11.56 -3.97 16.53
N TYR A 295 -12.81 -4.19 16.12
CA TYR A 295 -13.76 -4.92 16.94
C TYR A 295 -13.34 -6.37 17.18
N ARG A 296 -12.78 -7.03 16.14
CA ARG A 296 -12.18 -8.38 16.31
C ARG A 296 -10.99 -8.34 17.29
N GLU A 297 -10.13 -7.33 17.21
CA GLU A 297 -9.02 -7.14 18.15
C GLU A 297 -9.52 -6.91 19.60
N PHE A 298 -10.67 -6.26 19.77
CA PHE A 298 -11.29 -6.05 21.07
C PHE A 298 -12.03 -7.28 21.62
N GLY A 299 -12.14 -8.35 20.82
CA GLY A 299 -12.75 -9.61 21.22
C GLY A 299 -14.17 -9.84 20.69
N ASP A 300 -14.68 -9.03 19.75
CA ASP A 300 -15.94 -9.31 19.06
C ASP A 300 -15.76 -10.38 17.99
N THR A 301 -16.10 -11.61 18.33
CA THR A 301 -16.03 -12.76 17.41
C THR A 301 -17.09 -12.73 16.32
N THR A 302 -18.03 -11.79 16.36
CA THR A 302 -19.12 -11.65 15.39
C THR A 302 -18.85 -10.56 14.34
N ALA A 303 -17.82 -9.73 14.55
CA ALA A 303 -17.41 -8.73 13.57
C ALA A 303 -16.88 -9.39 12.29
N PRO A 304 -17.36 -8.97 11.09
CA PRO A 304 -17.04 -9.64 9.84
C PRO A 304 -15.57 -9.54 9.49
N SER A 305 -15.07 -10.59 8.80
CA SER A 305 -13.73 -10.62 8.20
C SER A 305 -13.77 -10.96 6.72
N ASP A 306 -14.92 -11.36 6.20
CA ASP A 306 -15.07 -11.73 4.80
C ASP A 306 -15.18 -10.49 3.89
N ALA A 307 -14.48 -10.55 2.76
CA ALA A 307 -14.39 -9.43 1.82
C ALA A 307 -15.76 -8.98 1.28
N ALA A 308 -16.69 -9.92 1.05
CA ALA A 308 -18.00 -9.59 0.47
C ALA A 308 -18.81 -8.66 1.40
N THR A 309 -18.86 -9.00 2.70
CA THR A 309 -19.53 -8.16 3.71
C THR A 309 -18.82 -6.81 3.86
N LEU A 310 -17.48 -6.80 3.93
CA LEU A 310 -16.70 -5.59 4.12
C LEU A 310 -16.80 -4.64 2.92
N PHE A 311 -16.74 -5.15 1.69
CA PHE A 311 -17.00 -4.34 0.49
C PHE A 311 -18.44 -3.82 0.43
N GLY A 312 -19.42 -4.61 0.87
CA GLY A 312 -20.81 -4.16 1.02
C GLY A 312 -20.95 -2.99 1.99
N TRP A 313 -20.25 -3.01 3.12
CA TRP A 313 -20.24 -1.91 4.08
C TRP A 313 -19.56 -0.66 3.53
N MET A 314 -18.42 -0.80 2.88
CA MET A 314 -17.76 0.31 2.20
C MET A 314 -18.65 0.92 1.12
N ALA A 315 -19.32 0.09 0.32
CA ALA A 315 -20.25 0.55 -0.71
C ALA A 315 -21.41 1.41 -0.13
N GLN A 316 -21.94 1.03 1.03
CA GLN A 316 -22.98 1.83 1.71
C GLN A 316 -22.43 3.18 2.18
N LEU A 317 -21.25 3.21 2.82
CA LEU A 317 -20.62 4.46 3.26
C LEU A 317 -20.27 5.37 2.08
N TRP A 318 -19.78 4.79 0.98
CA TRP A 318 -19.48 5.54 -0.24
C TRP A 318 -20.74 6.18 -0.86
N LYS A 319 -21.86 5.46 -0.85
CA LYS A 319 -23.13 5.99 -1.33
C LYS A 319 -23.67 7.11 -0.44
N ASP A 320 -23.54 6.98 0.88
CA ASP A 320 -24.03 7.96 1.86
C ASP A 320 -23.28 9.31 1.75
N LYS A 321 -22.12 9.36 1.07
CA LYS A 321 -21.31 10.57 0.86
C LYS A 321 -21.57 11.28 -0.47
N LYS A 322 -22.25 10.63 -1.41
CA LYS A 322 -22.69 11.22 -2.68
C LYS A 322 -23.99 12.00 -2.52
#